data_a3a4ef4c5766164ec9f889e7f3b8a656
#
_entry.id   a3a4ef4c5766164ec9f889e7f3b8a656
#
_cell.length_a   1.000
_cell.length_b   1.000
_cell.length_c   1.000
_cell.angle_alpha   90.00
_cell.angle_beta   90.00
_cell.angle_gamma   90.00
#
_symmetry.space_group_name_H-M   'P 1'
#
loop_
_entity.id
_entity.type
_entity.pdbx_description
1 polymer ?
#
loop_
_entity_poly.entity_id
_entity_poly.type
_entity_poly.pdbx_seq_one_letter_code
_entity_poly.pdbx_strand_id
1 'polypeptide(L)'
;MFALFYMGWNSALAVGGFTFERIDLLITLLAAAVTLMVLRAVALRVRDVLLNRSLMWCYAVLLAIGSSVSLPAEYGLASMVMEGVLVGVPFACMLAAWGRALGARSHGESSRGVLLATAVAAVFTFLLAVVCSQAPLAAAVANLLPFGSAWALVGIEPLVSSERVEENADSQKKPALTIATLLASKEQRAETHRISRKVVGGSVVFGLAGGLMETYASDPGSVATPTFAATLLLLALFCAGSLQVVGVSARRSGSDGEVSRLLVGVYRLALLLMMTGYLFMPVLEPYGVPGDSIVLAGYLGLSAVLVSLFVLMAKLTGMDAALSFSRGFASLYLGEAGGLALGNVLQVASPSGDMPFGVASCAGFATLFAYLFLFTEGDCLALSHIAKQADRFEDACRVIASKFKLSKRESEILPLALRGRTGERMAAELFIAKSTVDTHLRRIYGKCGVHSRQELIDLGERESQALLSGKES
;
A
#
# COMPACT_ATOMS: atom_id res chain seq x y z
N MET A 1 -5.99 -0.44 13.41
CA MET A 1 -5.92 0.76 12.54
C MET A 1 -7.22 0.97 11.79
N PHE A 2 -7.59 0.09 10.84
CA PHE A 2 -8.83 0.21 10.08
C PHE A 2 -10.07 0.47 10.97
N ALA A 3 -10.29 -0.35 11.99
CA ALA A 3 -11.44 -0.22 12.90
C ALA A 3 -11.48 1.14 13.63
N LEU A 4 -10.33 1.65 14.06
CA LEU A 4 -10.22 2.98 14.69
C LEU A 4 -10.65 4.09 13.72
N PHE A 5 -10.14 4.05 12.48
CA PHE A 5 -10.50 5.04 11.47
C PHE A 5 -11.97 4.96 11.06
N TYR A 6 -12.53 3.75 11.00
CA TYR A 6 -13.90 3.56 10.54
C TYR A 6 -14.96 3.88 11.62
N MET A 7 -14.66 3.61 12.90
CA MET A 7 -15.62 3.74 14.01
C MET A 7 -15.47 5.00 14.85
N GLY A 8 -14.33 5.67 14.81
CA GLY A 8 -13.95 6.63 15.85
C GLY A 8 -14.15 8.11 15.49
N TRP A 9 -14.36 8.46 14.23
CA TRP A 9 -14.15 9.82 13.76
C TRP A 9 -15.40 10.41 13.14
N ASN A 10 -16.27 10.94 13.98
CA ASN A 10 -17.53 11.52 13.54
C ASN A 10 -17.90 12.78 14.31
N SER A 11 -16.89 13.60 14.64
CA SER A 11 -17.11 14.86 15.33
C SER A 11 -17.51 15.94 14.32
N ALA A 12 -18.63 16.60 14.59
CA ALA A 12 -19.10 17.73 13.82
C ALA A 12 -18.76 19.05 14.53
N LEU A 13 -18.31 20.05 13.78
CA LEU A 13 -18.04 21.38 14.27
C LEU A 13 -19.08 22.35 13.74
N ALA A 14 -19.87 22.96 14.62
CA ALA A 14 -20.81 24.00 14.25
C ALA A 14 -20.12 25.38 14.28
N VAL A 15 -20.07 26.06 13.15
CA VAL A 15 -19.50 27.41 13.00
C VAL A 15 -20.49 28.29 12.25
N GLY A 16 -20.97 29.35 12.86
CA GLY A 16 -21.81 30.34 12.16
C GLY A 16 -23.13 29.82 11.59
N GLY A 17 -23.71 28.77 12.19
CA GLY A 17 -24.93 28.11 11.70
C GLY A 17 -24.71 27.00 10.68
N PHE A 18 -23.47 26.68 10.35
CA PHE A 18 -23.08 25.55 9.50
C PHE A 18 -22.43 24.46 10.31
N THR A 19 -22.72 23.20 9.97
CA THR A 19 -22.08 22.02 10.58
C THR A 19 -21.07 21.45 9.62
N PHE A 20 -19.81 21.39 10.03
CA PHE A 20 -18.75 20.69 9.30
C PHE A 20 -18.65 19.27 9.86
N GLU A 21 -18.95 18.27 9.04
CA GLU A 21 -18.92 16.86 9.43
C GLU A 21 -17.51 16.30 9.33
N ARG A 22 -17.15 15.39 10.27
CA ARG A 22 -15.91 14.61 10.26
C ARG A 22 -14.63 15.47 10.15
N ILE A 23 -14.62 16.61 10.79
CA ILE A 23 -13.49 17.54 10.74
C ILE A 23 -12.24 16.95 11.44
N ASP A 24 -12.44 16.13 12.45
CA ASP A 24 -11.44 15.34 13.13
C ASP A 24 -10.73 14.35 12.17
N LEU A 25 -11.47 13.64 11.33
CA LEU A 25 -10.92 12.81 10.27
C LEU A 25 -10.15 13.65 9.25
N LEU A 26 -10.71 14.76 8.79
CA LEU A 26 -10.03 15.66 7.86
C LEU A 26 -8.65 16.08 8.39
N ILE A 27 -8.59 16.54 9.65
CA ILE A 27 -7.33 16.98 10.27
C ILE A 27 -6.36 15.81 10.44
N THR A 28 -6.86 14.64 10.84
CA THR A 28 -6.07 13.42 10.98
C THR A 28 -5.44 12.98 9.65
N LEU A 29 -6.20 13.00 8.56
CA LEU A 29 -5.70 12.67 7.22
C LEU A 29 -4.66 13.67 6.74
N LEU A 30 -4.87 14.97 6.98
CA LEU A 30 -3.88 16.01 6.67
C LEU A 30 -2.61 15.83 7.48
N ALA A 31 -2.72 15.59 8.80
CA ALA A 31 -1.57 15.34 9.66
C ALA A 31 -0.80 14.09 9.24
N ALA A 32 -1.52 13.01 8.88
CA ALA A 32 -0.92 11.79 8.37
C ALA A 32 -0.22 12.03 7.01
N ALA A 33 -0.86 12.71 6.08
CA ALA A 33 -0.29 13.03 4.77
C ALA A 33 0.98 13.88 4.88
N VAL A 34 0.95 14.93 5.72
CA VAL A 34 2.12 15.78 5.99
C VAL A 34 3.25 14.95 6.61
N THR A 35 2.94 14.10 7.59
CA THR A 35 3.94 13.23 8.22
C THR A 35 4.58 12.29 7.22
N LEU A 36 3.79 11.66 6.33
CA LEU A 36 4.31 10.80 5.27
C LEU A 36 5.20 11.56 4.27
N MET A 37 4.85 12.81 3.95
CA MET A 37 5.70 13.68 3.12
C MET A 37 6.99 14.05 3.84
N VAL A 38 6.95 14.36 5.13
CA VAL A 38 8.14 14.64 5.95
C VAL A 38 9.03 13.40 6.04
N LEU A 39 8.49 12.21 6.32
CA LEU A 39 9.25 10.95 6.33
C LEU A 39 10.00 10.69 5.01
N ARG A 40 9.43 11.15 3.90
CA ARG A 40 10.08 11.07 2.59
C ARG A 40 11.21 12.08 2.42
N ALA A 41 11.08 13.28 2.98
CA ALA A 41 12.04 14.38 2.84
C ALA A 41 13.25 14.23 3.77
N VAL A 42 13.09 13.56 4.91
CA VAL A 42 14.16 13.39 5.91
C VAL A 42 15.23 12.40 5.46
N ALA A 43 16.46 12.62 5.94
CA ALA A 43 17.58 11.74 5.69
C ALA A 43 17.32 10.31 6.20
N LEU A 44 17.94 9.32 5.55
CA LEU A 44 17.80 7.88 5.87
C LEU A 44 17.99 7.59 7.37
N ARG A 45 19.00 8.20 8.00
CA ARG A 45 19.30 8.00 9.44
C ARG A 45 18.14 8.43 10.34
N VAL A 46 17.52 9.58 10.06
CA VAL A 46 16.39 10.10 10.86
C VAL A 46 15.16 9.21 10.66
N ARG A 47 14.93 8.78 9.43
CA ARG A 47 13.83 7.86 9.11
C ARG A 47 14.00 6.51 9.81
N ASP A 48 15.21 5.96 9.86
CA ASP A 48 15.48 4.70 10.55
C ASP A 48 15.29 4.82 12.05
N VAL A 49 15.59 5.98 12.63
CA VAL A 49 15.28 6.28 14.04
C VAL A 49 13.76 6.36 14.25
N LEU A 50 13.04 7.10 13.39
CA LEU A 50 11.57 7.25 13.49
C LEU A 50 10.82 5.92 13.28
N LEU A 51 11.38 5.01 12.49
CA LEU A 51 10.78 3.68 12.27
C LEU A 51 11.39 2.58 13.15
N ASN A 52 12.03 2.94 14.25
CA ASN A 52 12.64 1.99 15.19
C ASN A 52 11.57 1.28 16.03
N ARG A 53 11.88 0.03 16.45
CA ARG A 53 11.07 -0.85 17.27
C ARG A 53 10.51 -0.19 18.53
N SER A 54 11.38 0.49 19.27
CA SER A 54 10.99 1.14 20.52
C SER A 54 9.93 2.20 20.32
N LEU A 55 10.02 2.95 19.20
CA LEU A 55 9.07 3.99 18.86
C LEU A 55 7.71 3.45 18.41
N MET A 56 7.62 2.21 17.91
CA MET A 56 6.32 1.59 17.58
C MET A 56 5.42 1.46 18.79
N TRP A 57 5.97 1.14 19.95
CA TRP A 57 5.22 1.12 21.20
C TRP A 57 4.79 2.52 21.65
N CYS A 58 5.66 3.52 21.51
CA CYS A 58 5.31 4.91 21.78
C CYS A 58 4.16 5.38 20.86
N TYR A 59 4.22 5.04 19.58
CA TYR A 59 3.15 5.37 18.63
C TYR A 59 1.84 4.65 18.98
N ALA A 60 1.89 3.40 19.43
CA ALA A 60 0.69 2.69 19.88
C ALA A 60 0.06 3.36 21.11
N VAL A 61 0.87 3.80 22.07
CA VAL A 61 0.39 4.56 23.25
C VAL A 61 -0.24 5.89 22.83
N LEU A 62 0.43 6.65 21.95
CA LEU A 62 -0.10 7.94 21.45
C LEU A 62 -1.42 7.75 20.71
N LEU A 63 -1.54 6.70 19.88
CA LEU A 63 -2.79 6.36 19.20
C LEU A 63 -3.90 5.99 20.18
N ALA A 64 -3.59 5.18 21.19
CA ALA A 64 -4.57 4.78 22.21
C ALA A 64 -5.02 5.98 23.05
N ILE A 65 -4.12 6.88 23.42
CA ILE A 65 -4.44 8.12 24.12
C ILE A 65 -5.29 9.03 23.22
N GLY A 66 -4.82 9.31 22.00
CA GLY A 66 -5.51 10.19 21.07
C GLY A 66 -6.93 9.73 20.71
N SER A 67 -7.14 8.41 20.60
CA SER A 67 -8.46 7.84 20.33
C SER A 67 -9.36 7.69 21.57
N SER A 68 -8.81 7.82 22.79
CA SER A 68 -9.57 7.69 24.04
C SER A 68 -9.95 9.04 24.64
N VAL A 69 -9.19 10.07 24.34
CA VAL A 69 -9.37 11.41 24.93
C VAL A 69 -10.29 12.23 24.03
N SER A 70 -11.59 12.14 24.29
CA SER A 70 -12.54 13.16 23.77
C SER A 70 -12.29 14.44 24.54
N LEU A 71 -11.55 15.35 23.95
CA LEU A 71 -11.32 16.66 24.55
C LEU A 71 -12.65 17.44 24.64
N PRO A 72 -12.88 18.20 25.72
CA PRO A 72 -14.12 18.95 25.89
C PRO A 72 -14.40 19.85 24.68
N ALA A 73 -15.63 19.83 24.18
CA ALA A 73 -16.08 20.63 23.03
C ALA A 73 -15.87 22.15 23.23
N GLU A 74 -15.65 22.57 24.46
CA GLU A 74 -15.35 23.95 24.86
C GLU A 74 -14.08 24.51 24.19
N TYR A 75 -13.11 23.65 23.87
CA TYR A 75 -11.86 24.04 23.16
C TYR A 75 -12.01 24.13 21.63
N GLY A 76 -13.17 23.76 21.08
CA GLY A 76 -13.51 23.95 19.66
C GLY A 76 -12.47 23.36 18.71
N LEU A 77 -12.10 24.13 17.68
CA LEU A 77 -11.16 23.70 16.64
C LEU A 77 -9.78 23.32 17.17
N ALA A 78 -9.30 23.92 18.25
CA ALA A 78 -7.99 23.66 18.81
C ALA A 78 -7.89 22.23 19.37
N SER A 79 -8.94 21.71 20.01
CA SER A 79 -9.00 20.33 20.50
C SER A 79 -8.98 19.33 19.36
N MET A 80 -9.74 19.58 18.29
CA MET A 80 -9.78 18.71 17.11
C MET A 80 -8.44 18.68 16.36
N VAL A 81 -7.74 19.83 16.27
CA VAL A 81 -6.40 19.89 15.70
C VAL A 81 -5.41 19.07 16.54
N MET A 82 -5.46 19.22 17.86
CA MET A 82 -4.56 18.49 18.76
C MET A 82 -4.81 16.98 18.69
N GLU A 83 -6.05 16.56 18.67
CA GLU A 83 -6.46 15.14 18.52
C GLU A 83 -6.03 14.60 17.16
N GLY A 84 -6.33 15.30 16.07
CA GLY A 84 -5.96 14.87 14.72
C GLY A 84 -4.44 14.74 14.52
N VAL A 85 -3.64 15.63 15.12
CA VAL A 85 -2.17 15.54 15.10
C VAL A 85 -1.69 14.38 15.98
N LEU A 86 -2.25 14.24 17.18
CA LEU A 86 -1.89 13.19 18.13
C LEU A 86 -2.13 11.78 17.57
N VAL A 87 -3.09 11.64 16.67
CA VAL A 87 -3.38 10.36 16.01
C VAL A 87 -2.74 10.27 14.62
N GLY A 88 -2.84 11.29 13.80
CA GLY A 88 -2.38 11.28 12.41
C GLY A 88 -0.87 11.03 12.29
N VAL A 89 -0.06 11.64 13.17
CA VAL A 89 1.40 11.47 13.16
C VAL A 89 1.83 10.04 13.48
N PRO A 90 1.45 9.45 14.63
CA PRO A 90 1.86 8.08 14.95
C PRO A 90 1.25 7.04 14.00
N PHE A 91 0.02 7.27 13.53
CA PHE A 91 -0.59 6.44 12.50
C PHE A 91 0.26 6.39 11.22
N ALA A 92 0.68 7.54 10.71
CA ALA A 92 1.52 7.62 9.51
C ALA A 92 2.87 6.91 9.69
N CYS A 93 3.50 7.04 10.85
CA CYS A 93 4.75 6.35 11.16
C CYS A 93 4.57 4.83 11.20
N MET A 94 3.52 4.33 11.87
CA MET A 94 3.21 2.90 11.89
C MET A 94 2.83 2.37 10.51
N LEU A 95 2.09 3.15 9.71
CA LEU A 95 1.75 2.80 8.33
C LEU A 95 3.01 2.67 7.46
N ALA A 96 3.95 3.60 7.57
CA ALA A 96 5.23 3.55 6.86
C ALA A 96 6.08 2.34 7.29
N ALA A 97 6.07 1.98 8.58
CA ALA A 97 6.71 0.77 9.10
C ALA A 97 6.09 -0.50 8.53
N TRP A 98 4.76 -0.57 8.43
CA TRP A 98 4.06 -1.66 7.73
C TRP A 98 4.42 -1.74 6.25
N GLY A 99 4.53 -0.59 5.57
CA GLY A 99 5.01 -0.54 4.17
C GLY A 99 6.38 -1.17 4.02
N ARG A 100 7.30 -0.92 4.96
CA ARG A 100 8.64 -1.51 5.00
C ARG A 100 8.58 -3.03 5.24
N ALA A 101 7.78 -3.48 6.21
CA ALA A 101 7.60 -4.90 6.53
C ALA A 101 6.99 -5.71 5.36
N LEU A 102 5.99 -5.15 4.69
CA LEU A 102 5.39 -5.75 3.50
C LEU A 102 6.35 -5.78 2.30
N GLY A 103 7.18 -4.75 2.15
CA GLY A 103 8.19 -4.68 1.08
C GLY A 103 9.27 -5.75 1.19
N ALA A 104 9.54 -6.27 2.39
CA ALA A 104 10.51 -7.34 2.61
C ALA A 104 10.00 -8.74 2.20
N ARG A 105 8.68 -8.90 2.02
CA ARG A 105 8.06 -10.19 1.63
C ARG A 105 7.93 -10.31 0.12
N SER A 106 7.64 -11.52 -0.37
CA SER A 106 7.29 -11.71 -1.78
C SER A 106 6.03 -10.92 -2.15
N HIS A 107 5.91 -10.50 -3.41
CA HIS A 107 4.76 -9.69 -3.84
C HIS A 107 3.43 -10.46 -3.68
N GLY A 108 3.41 -11.74 -4.04
CA GLY A 108 2.23 -12.59 -3.93
C GLY A 108 1.77 -12.79 -2.48
N GLU A 109 2.70 -12.99 -1.54
CA GLU A 109 2.39 -13.12 -0.12
C GLU A 109 1.88 -11.81 0.46
N SER A 110 2.51 -10.68 0.12
CA SER A 110 2.11 -9.36 0.59
C SER A 110 0.69 -9.01 0.12
N SER A 111 0.38 -9.24 -1.16
CA SER A 111 -0.95 -8.94 -1.71
C SER A 111 -2.06 -9.79 -1.10
N ARG A 112 -1.82 -11.11 -0.92
CA ARG A 112 -2.77 -11.99 -0.23
C ARG A 112 -2.94 -11.61 1.23
N GLY A 113 -1.83 -11.30 1.91
CA GLY A 113 -1.83 -10.87 3.30
C GLY A 113 -2.62 -9.59 3.50
N VAL A 114 -2.51 -8.61 2.61
CA VAL A 114 -3.27 -7.35 2.67
C VAL A 114 -4.77 -7.60 2.48
N LEU A 115 -5.17 -8.37 1.46
CA LEU A 115 -6.59 -8.68 1.23
C LEU A 115 -7.19 -9.46 2.40
N LEU A 116 -6.46 -10.45 2.93
CA LEU A 116 -6.91 -11.21 4.10
C LEU A 116 -7.03 -10.32 5.34
N ALA A 117 -6.04 -9.46 5.59
CA ALA A 117 -6.05 -8.54 6.72
C ALA A 117 -7.22 -7.54 6.61
N THR A 118 -7.53 -7.07 5.39
CA THR A 118 -8.68 -6.17 5.16
C THR A 118 -9.99 -6.89 5.40
N ALA A 119 -10.14 -8.14 4.92
CA ALA A 119 -11.33 -8.95 5.19
C ALA A 119 -11.53 -9.20 6.70
N VAL A 120 -10.47 -9.62 7.39
CA VAL A 120 -10.52 -9.86 8.84
C VAL A 120 -10.82 -8.57 9.59
N ALA A 121 -10.24 -7.43 9.18
CA ALA A 121 -10.52 -6.14 9.80
C ALA A 121 -11.98 -5.71 9.61
N ALA A 122 -12.55 -5.90 8.42
CA ALA A 122 -13.95 -5.60 8.14
C ALA A 122 -14.90 -6.45 9.01
N VAL A 123 -14.69 -7.77 9.03
CA VAL A 123 -15.49 -8.70 9.85
C VAL A 123 -15.33 -8.39 11.34
N PHE A 124 -14.10 -8.16 11.80
CA PHE A 124 -13.84 -7.83 13.20
C PHE A 124 -14.52 -6.53 13.61
N THR A 125 -14.45 -5.48 12.80
CA THR A 125 -15.12 -4.19 13.05
C THR A 125 -16.63 -4.35 13.11
N PHE A 126 -17.20 -5.14 12.19
CA PHE A 126 -18.63 -5.46 12.19
C PHE A 126 -19.04 -6.21 13.46
N LEU A 127 -18.31 -7.26 13.83
CA LEU A 127 -18.60 -8.03 15.04
C LEU A 127 -18.44 -7.18 16.31
N LEU A 128 -17.42 -6.34 16.35
CA LEU A 128 -17.19 -5.42 17.47
C LEU A 128 -18.40 -4.48 17.63
N ALA A 129 -18.91 -3.95 16.55
CA ALA A 129 -20.08 -3.08 16.56
C ALA A 129 -21.36 -3.80 17.02
N VAL A 130 -21.58 -5.03 16.55
CA VAL A 130 -22.79 -5.82 16.89
C VAL A 130 -22.73 -6.36 18.32
N VAL A 131 -21.59 -6.92 18.73
CA VAL A 131 -21.45 -7.56 20.05
C VAL A 131 -21.30 -6.52 21.16
N CYS A 132 -20.57 -5.44 20.91
CA CYS A 132 -20.36 -4.36 21.85
C CYS A 132 -21.37 -3.23 21.64
N SER A 133 -22.67 -3.53 21.67
CA SER A 133 -23.75 -2.51 21.62
C SER A 133 -23.64 -1.46 22.73
N GLN A 134 -22.83 -1.74 23.79
CA GLN A 134 -22.40 -0.78 24.78
C GLN A 134 -21.19 -0.02 24.25
N ALA A 135 -21.39 1.19 23.78
CA ALA A 135 -20.36 2.04 23.15
C ALA A 135 -18.99 2.10 23.90
N PRO A 136 -18.93 2.19 25.25
CA PRO A 136 -17.64 2.29 25.96
C PRO A 136 -16.78 1.02 25.83
N LEU A 137 -17.39 -0.16 25.75
CA LEU A 137 -16.63 -1.41 25.61
C LEU A 137 -16.03 -1.56 24.21
N ALA A 138 -16.78 -1.20 23.19
CA ALA A 138 -16.30 -1.21 21.79
C ALA A 138 -15.11 -0.27 21.61
N ALA A 139 -15.21 0.95 22.14
CA ALA A 139 -14.14 1.92 22.14
C ALA A 139 -12.89 1.40 22.89
N ALA A 140 -13.06 0.81 24.08
CA ALA A 140 -11.95 0.25 24.84
C ALA A 140 -11.21 -0.86 24.08
N VAL A 141 -11.95 -1.78 23.42
CA VAL A 141 -11.34 -2.84 22.60
C VAL A 141 -10.64 -2.26 21.36
N ALA A 142 -11.26 -1.28 20.69
CA ALA A 142 -10.66 -0.62 19.53
C ALA A 142 -9.33 0.07 19.90
N ASN A 143 -9.25 0.69 21.08
CA ASN A 143 -8.05 1.36 21.59
C ASN A 143 -6.90 0.41 21.93
N LEU A 144 -7.15 -0.90 22.05
CA LEU A 144 -6.10 -1.92 22.21
C LEU A 144 -5.48 -2.36 20.87
N LEU A 145 -6.14 -2.16 19.75
CA LEU A 145 -5.66 -2.59 18.43
C LEU A 145 -4.30 -2.02 18.01
N PRO A 146 -3.93 -0.75 18.30
CA PRO A 146 -2.61 -0.23 18.03
C PRO A 146 -1.49 -1.04 18.69
N PHE A 147 -1.70 -1.54 19.91
CA PHE A 147 -0.71 -2.37 20.62
C PHE A 147 -0.50 -3.71 19.91
N GLY A 148 -1.58 -4.34 19.42
CA GLY A 148 -1.47 -5.54 18.59
C GLY A 148 -0.71 -5.30 17.29
N SER A 149 -0.91 -4.14 16.66
CA SER A 149 -0.18 -3.72 15.46
C SER A 149 1.31 -3.49 15.75
N ALA A 150 1.63 -2.82 16.87
CA ALA A 150 3.01 -2.60 17.30
C ALA A 150 3.72 -3.93 17.62
N TRP A 151 3.05 -4.82 18.35
CA TRP A 151 3.55 -6.15 18.68
C TRP A 151 3.88 -6.96 17.41
N ALA A 152 2.97 -6.96 16.42
CA ALA A 152 3.17 -7.65 15.16
C ALA A 152 4.36 -7.05 14.38
N LEU A 153 4.48 -5.72 14.29
CA LEU A 153 5.60 -5.05 13.65
C LEU A 153 6.93 -5.41 14.32
N VAL A 154 6.98 -5.38 15.66
CA VAL A 154 8.17 -5.74 16.44
C VAL A 154 8.56 -7.21 16.22
N GLY A 155 7.57 -8.11 16.08
CA GLY A 155 7.81 -9.53 15.82
C GLY A 155 8.36 -9.83 14.41
N ILE A 156 7.98 -9.03 13.41
CA ILE A 156 8.40 -9.21 12.00
C ILE A 156 9.81 -8.63 11.75
N GLU A 157 10.18 -7.56 12.43
CA GLU A 157 11.42 -6.82 12.19
C GLU A 157 12.72 -7.62 12.40
N PRO A 158 12.84 -8.64 13.28
CA PRO A 158 14.08 -9.44 13.39
C PRO A 158 14.50 -10.11 12.09
N LEU A 159 13.51 -10.52 11.25
CA LEU A 159 13.79 -11.13 9.95
C LEU A 159 14.32 -10.10 8.94
N VAL A 160 13.82 -8.86 9.02
CA VAL A 160 14.24 -7.75 8.15
C VAL A 160 15.58 -7.17 8.62
N SER A 161 15.81 -7.11 9.94
CA SER A 161 17.04 -6.57 10.53
C SER A 161 18.24 -7.50 10.35
N SER A 162 18.05 -8.83 10.40
CA SER A 162 19.14 -9.78 10.20
C SER A 162 19.67 -9.75 8.77
N GLU A 163 18.80 -9.64 7.76
CA GLU A 163 19.23 -9.42 6.38
C GLU A 163 19.94 -8.07 6.19
N ARG A 164 19.52 -7.01 6.90
CA ARG A 164 20.13 -5.67 6.81
C ARG A 164 21.40 -5.52 7.63
N VAL A 165 21.53 -6.16 8.78
CA VAL A 165 22.76 -6.08 9.61
C VAL A 165 23.92 -6.74 8.89
N GLU A 166 23.69 -7.81 8.14
CA GLU A 166 24.69 -8.38 7.27
C GLU A 166 25.01 -7.49 6.05
N GLU A 167 24.03 -6.72 5.54
CA GLU A 167 24.19 -5.80 4.41
C GLU A 167 24.83 -4.46 4.81
N ASN A 168 24.58 -3.96 6.03
CA ASN A 168 25.02 -2.64 6.49
C ASN A 168 26.41 -2.59 7.14
N ALA A 169 27.03 -3.71 7.48
CA ALA A 169 28.36 -3.71 8.05
C ALA A 169 29.43 -3.09 7.11
N ASP A 170 29.16 -3.09 5.79
CA ASP A 170 30.09 -2.58 4.77
C ASP A 170 29.54 -1.45 3.87
N SER A 171 28.29 -1.00 4.06
CA SER A 171 27.58 -0.12 3.10
C SER A 171 26.93 1.12 3.72
N GLN A 172 27.67 1.88 4.52
CA GLN A 172 27.16 3.08 5.21
C GLN A 172 26.81 4.28 4.30
N LYS A 173 26.80 4.16 2.97
CA LYS A 173 26.64 5.34 2.07
C LYS A 173 25.74 5.23 0.84
N LYS A 174 24.99 4.12 0.61
CA LYS A 174 24.38 3.96 -0.72
C LYS A 174 22.98 3.36 -0.67
N PRO A 175 22.04 3.80 -1.57
CA PRO A 175 20.75 3.14 -1.72
C PRO A 175 20.98 1.67 -2.08
N ALA A 176 20.31 0.77 -1.38
CA ALA A 176 20.38 -0.65 -1.67
C ALA A 176 20.09 -0.86 -3.18
N LEU A 177 21.09 -1.36 -3.89
CA LEU A 177 20.95 -1.72 -5.29
C LEU A 177 20.08 -2.98 -5.36
N THR A 178 18.78 -2.77 -5.40
CA THR A 178 17.83 -3.87 -5.60
C THR A 178 18.07 -4.46 -6.99
N ILE A 179 18.07 -5.77 -7.09
CA ILE A 179 18.24 -6.51 -8.35
C ILE A 179 17.33 -5.93 -9.46
N ALA A 180 16.09 -5.56 -9.12
CA ALA A 180 15.15 -4.91 -10.02
C ALA A 180 15.67 -3.59 -10.64
N THR A 181 16.39 -2.75 -9.87
CA THR A 181 16.97 -1.50 -10.40
C THR A 181 18.19 -1.71 -11.29
N LEU A 182 18.93 -2.76 -11.01
CA LEU A 182 20.05 -3.17 -11.85
C LEU A 182 19.57 -3.76 -13.18
N LEU A 183 18.38 -4.34 -13.17
CA LEU A 183 17.80 -5.12 -14.27
C LEU A 183 17.08 -4.26 -15.30
N ALA A 184 16.51 -3.13 -14.93
CA ALA A 184 15.70 -2.33 -15.83
C ALA A 184 16.56 -1.63 -16.89
N SER A 185 16.21 -1.79 -18.15
CA SER A 185 16.72 -0.94 -19.23
C SER A 185 16.39 0.52 -18.97
N LYS A 186 17.06 1.47 -19.64
CA LYS A 186 16.71 2.90 -19.50
C LYS A 186 15.22 3.15 -19.81
N GLU A 187 14.71 2.44 -20.80
CA GLU A 187 13.30 2.51 -21.23
C GLU A 187 12.34 1.97 -20.17
N GLN A 188 12.63 0.79 -19.62
CA GLN A 188 11.84 0.20 -18.52
C GLN A 188 11.82 1.06 -17.26
N ARG A 189 12.96 1.71 -16.92
CA ARG A 189 13.00 2.66 -15.79
C ARG A 189 12.14 3.89 -16.06
N ALA A 190 12.22 4.45 -17.27
CA ALA A 190 11.41 5.60 -17.66
C ALA A 190 9.92 5.26 -17.63
N GLU A 191 9.55 4.07 -18.11
CA GLU A 191 8.18 3.56 -18.07
C GLU A 191 7.70 3.34 -16.65
N THR A 192 8.48 2.69 -15.79
CA THR A 192 8.15 2.49 -14.37
C THR A 192 7.96 3.84 -13.66
N HIS A 193 8.81 4.83 -13.92
CA HIS A 193 8.64 6.17 -13.35
C HIS A 193 7.41 6.89 -13.90
N ARG A 194 7.08 6.72 -15.18
CA ARG A 194 5.85 7.26 -15.77
C ARG A 194 4.61 6.67 -15.10
N ILE A 195 4.56 5.35 -14.99
CA ILE A 195 3.45 4.65 -14.34
C ILE A 195 3.36 5.03 -12.86
N SER A 196 4.48 5.12 -12.14
CA SER A 196 4.49 5.56 -10.74
C SER A 196 3.86 6.95 -10.55
N ARG A 197 4.08 7.90 -11.47
CA ARG A 197 3.42 9.22 -11.43
C ARG A 197 1.92 9.12 -11.69
N LYS A 198 1.51 8.26 -12.61
CA LYS A 198 0.10 8.00 -12.93
C LYS A 198 -0.64 7.38 -11.73
N VAL A 199 -0.02 6.40 -11.05
CA VAL A 199 -0.59 5.79 -9.84
C VAL A 199 -0.80 6.83 -8.75
N VAL A 200 0.18 7.70 -8.53
CA VAL A 200 0.08 8.79 -7.55
C VAL A 200 -1.04 9.77 -7.91
N GLY A 201 -1.13 10.18 -9.18
CA GLY A 201 -2.21 11.05 -9.65
C GLY A 201 -3.59 10.41 -9.55
N GLY A 202 -3.70 9.13 -9.93
CA GLY A 202 -4.93 8.35 -9.77
C GLY A 202 -5.34 8.22 -8.31
N SER A 203 -4.38 7.99 -7.39
CA SER A 203 -4.66 7.89 -5.95
C SER A 203 -5.26 9.18 -5.38
N VAL A 204 -4.83 10.37 -5.85
CA VAL A 204 -5.45 11.64 -5.44
C VAL A 204 -6.91 11.69 -5.86
N VAL A 205 -7.21 11.34 -7.11
CA VAL A 205 -8.59 11.38 -7.62
C VAL A 205 -9.49 10.35 -6.93
N PHE A 206 -8.98 9.14 -6.71
CA PHE A 206 -9.72 8.10 -5.99
C PHE A 206 -9.96 8.48 -4.53
N GLY A 207 -8.96 9.08 -3.87
CA GLY A 207 -9.11 9.62 -2.52
C GLY A 207 -10.18 10.73 -2.48
N LEU A 208 -10.12 11.67 -3.41
CA LEU A 208 -11.10 12.75 -3.52
C LEU A 208 -12.53 12.21 -3.70
N ALA A 209 -12.70 11.22 -4.57
CA ALA A 209 -14.00 10.58 -4.76
C ALA A 209 -14.49 9.87 -3.49
N GLY A 210 -13.61 9.11 -2.81
CA GLY A 210 -13.94 8.43 -1.55
C GLY A 210 -14.31 9.41 -0.45
N GLY A 211 -13.47 10.42 -0.19
CA GLY A 211 -13.68 11.41 0.85
C GLY A 211 -14.95 12.25 0.63
N LEU A 212 -15.31 12.49 -0.62
CA LEU A 212 -16.56 13.19 -0.95
C LEU A 212 -17.79 12.40 -0.51
N MET A 213 -17.76 11.06 -0.61
CA MET A 213 -18.85 10.22 -0.15
C MET A 213 -18.92 10.07 1.38
N GLU A 214 -17.82 10.32 2.07
CA GLU A 214 -17.78 10.24 3.52
C GLU A 214 -18.46 11.42 4.24
N THR A 215 -18.71 12.52 3.55
CA THR A 215 -19.42 13.70 4.09
C THR A 215 -20.87 13.79 3.67
N TYR A 216 -21.24 13.14 2.58
CA TYR A 216 -22.57 13.31 1.99
C TYR A 216 -23.60 12.38 2.62
N ALA A 217 -24.27 12.83 3.72
CA ALA A 217 -25.40 12.19 4.37
C ALA A 217 -25.24 10.71 4.76
N SER A 218 -24.05 10.13 4.56
CA SER A 218 -23.84 8.70 4.70
C SER A 218 -23.47 8.26 6.12
N ASP A 219 -22.89 9.15 6.91
CA ASP A 219 -22.39 8.89 8.27
C ASP A 219 -21.86 7.42 8.46
N PRO A 220 -20.90 6.98 7.63
CA PRO A 220 -20.47 5.58 7.57
C PRO A 220 -19.75 5.14 8.85
N GLY A 221 -19.32 6.08 9.68
CA GLY A 221 -18.68 5.81 10.96
C GLY A 221 -19.67 5.50 12.10
N SER A 222 -20.95 5.81 11.93
CA SER A 222 -21.95 5.55 12.94
C SER A 222 -22.52 4.13 12.85
N VAL A 223 -22.39 3.37 13.94
CA VAL A 223 -22.92 1.99 14.05
C VAL A 223 -24.45 1.93 13.83
N ALA A 224 -25.14 3.05 14.08
CA ALA A 224 -26.59 3.13 13.94
C ALA A 224 -27.05 3.27 12.49
N THR A 225 -26.18 3.59 11.56
CA THR A 225 -26.55 3.78 10.16
C THR A 225 -26.51 2.47 9.39
N PRO A 226 -27.43 2.25 8.43
CA PRO A 226 -27.40 1.09 7.55
C PRO A 226 -26.14 1.08 6.67
N THR A 227 -25.58 2.24 6.35
CA THR A 227 -24.35 2.41 5.58
C THR A 227 -23.17 1.74 6.25
N PHE A 228 -23.04 1.83 7.57
CA PHE A 228 -21.96 1.23 8.33
C PHE A 228 -21.89 -0.30 8.12
N ALA A 229 -22.99 -0.99 8.41
CA ALA A 229 -23.05 -2.45 8.32
C ALA A 229 -22.92 -2.93 6.86
N ALA A 230 -23.61 -2.26 5.92
CA ALA A 230 -23.60 -2.62 4.52
C ALA A 230 -22.19 -2.47 3.91
N THR A 231 -21.48 -1.38 4.20
CA THR A 231 -20.10 -1.15 3.72
C THR A 231 -19.15 -2.25 4.19
N LEU A 232 -19.18 -2.61 5.48
CA LEU A 232 -18.30 -3.64 6.03
C LEU A 232 -18.60 -5.02 5.47
N LEU A 233 -19.88 -5.35 5.29
CA LEU A 233 -20.29 -6.61 4.68
C LEU A 233 -19.85 -6.71 3.22
N LEU A 234 -20.09 -5.66 2.43
CA LEU A 234 -19.68 -5.61 1.03
C LEU A 234 -18.16 -5.66 0.88
N LEU A 235 -17.42 -4.97 1.75
CA LEU A 235 -15.96 -5.04 1.78
C LEU A 235 -15.46 -6.45 2.10
N ALA A 236 -16.06 -7.11 3.09
CA ALA A 236 -15.72 -8.50 3.43
C ALA A 236 -15.99 -9.46 2.26
N LEU A 237 -17.12 -9.31 1.59
CA LEU A 237 -17.47 -10.10 0.40
C LEU A 237 -16.54 -9.82 -0.77
N PHE A 238 -16.20 -8.54 -1.01
CA PHE A 238 -15.21 -8.15 -2.02
C PHE A 238 -13.86 -8.82 -1.77
N CYS A 239 -13.35 -8.73 -0.54
CA CYS A 239 -12.07 -9.34 -0.17
C CYS A 239 -12.12 -10.87 -0.25
N ALA A 240 -13.20 -11.51 0.21
CA ALA A 240 -13.39 -12.96 0.13
C ALA A 240 -13.41 -13.45 -1.33
N GLY A 241 -14.18 -12.78 -2.19
CA GLY A 241 -14.23 -13.05 -3.63
C GLY A 241 -12.86 -12.87 -4.29
N SER A 242 -12.17 -11.78 -3.96
CA SER A 242 -10.81 -11.51 -4.45
C SER A 242 -9.81 -12.58 -4.02
N LEU A 243 -9.87 -13.02 -2.76
CA LEU A 243 -9.02 -14.10 -2.23
C LEU A 243 -9.32 -15.45 -2.88
N GLN A 244 -10.60 -15.76 -3.16
CA GLN A 244 -10.96 -16.98 -3.87
C GLN A 244 -10.39 -16.99 -5.29
N VAL A 245 -10.53 -15.88 -6.03
CA VAL A 245 -9.99 -15.73 -7.38
C VAL A 245 -8.47 -15.91 -7.35
N VAL A 246 -7.78 -15.22 -6.43
CA VAL A 246 -6.32 -15.34 -6.24
C VAL A 246 -5.92 -16.75 -5.79
N GLY A 247 -6.67 -17.39 -4.90
CA GLY A 247 -6.36 -18.71 -4.34
C GLY A 247 -6.55 -19.86 -5.31
N VAL A 248 -7.60 -19.85 -6.11
CA VAL A 248 -7.90 -20.90 -7.12
C VAL A 248 -6.84 -20.91 -8.21
N SER A 249 -6.44 -19.74 -8.69
CA SER A 249 -5.42 -19.63 -9.73
C SER A 249 -4.03 -20.01 -9.23
N ALA A 250 -3.68 -19.65 -7.99
CA ALA A 250 -2.40 -20.05 -7.40
C ALA A 250 -2.26 -21.58 -7.23
N ARG A 251 -3.37 -22.28 -7.00
CA ARG A 251 -3.37 -23.75 -6.94
C ARG A 251 -3.24 -24.40 -8.30
N ARG A 252 -3.74 -23.76 -9.38
CA ARG A 252 -3.72 -24.31 -10.73
C ARG A 252 -2.37 -24.12 -11.45
N SER A 253 -1.70 -23.02 -11.25
CA SER A 253 -0.50 -22.67 -12.06
C SER A 253 0.79 -22.49 -11.27
N GLY A 254 0.76 -22.41 -9.96
CA GLY A 254 1.99 -22.27 -9.13
C GLY A 254 2.90 -21.09 -9.47
N SER A 255 2.48 -20.15 -10.35
CA SER A 255 3.30 -19.05 -10.84
C SER A 255 2.86 -17.69 -10.29
N ASP A 256 3.81 -16.91 -9.76
CA ASP A 256 3.58 -15.53 -9.28
C ASP A 256 3.05 -14.59 -10.37
N GLY A 257 3.24 -14.94 -11.65
CA GLY A 257 2.72 -14.17 -12.76
C GLY A 257 1.20 -14.16 -12.92
N GLU A 258 0.53 -15.13 -12.34
CA GLU A 258 -0.93 -15.20 -12.31
C GLU A 258 -1.48 -14.31 -11.19
N VAL A 259 -0.79 -14.24 -10.06
CA VAL A 259 -1.15 -13.33 -8.95
C VAL A 259 -1.16 -11.87 -9.41
N SER A 260 -0.22 -11.49 -10.27
CA SER A 260 -0.18 -10.11 -10.80
C SER A 260 -1.34 -9.82 -11.75
N ARG A 261 -1.75 -10.76 -12.61
CA ARG A 261 -2.95 -10.60 -13.46
C ARG A 261 -4.22 -10.52 -12.64
N LEU A 262 -4.29 -11.29 -11.56
CA LEU A 262 -5.42 -11.28 -10.65
C LEU A 262 -5.54 -9.97 -9.88
N LEU A 263 -4.41 -9.34 -9.51
CA LEU A 263 -4.43 -8.01 -8.90
C LEU A 263 -5.07 -6.97 -9.82
N VAL A 264 -4.85 -7.08 -11.14
CA VAL A 264 -5.55 -6.25 -12.14
C VAL A 264 -7.05 -6.48 -12.11
N GLY A 265 -7.48 -7.75 -12.03
CA GLY A 265 -8.89 -8.09 -11.91
C GLY A 265 -9.53 -7.53 -10.63
N VAL A 266 -8.82 -7.62 -9.51
CA VAL A 266 -9.28 -7.05 -8.21
C VAL A 266 -9.34 -5.53 -8.27
N TYR A 267 -8.35 -4.87 -8.88
CA TYR A 267 -8.36 -3.42 -9.14
C TYR A 267 -9.59 -2.99 -9.95
N ARG A 268 -9.83 -3.69 -11.05
CA ARG A 268 -11.01 -3.45 -11.91
C ARG A 268 -12.31 -3.66 -11.14
N LEU A 269 -12.42 -4.72 -10.36
CA LEU A 269 -13.62 -5.02 -9.56
C LEU A 269 -13.88 -3.92 -8.52
N ALA A 270 -12.85 -3.42 -7.84
CA ALA A 270 -12.98 -2.32 -6.88
C ALA A 270 -13.52 -1.05 -7.54
N LEU A 271 -12.98 -0.69 -8.71
CA LEU A 271 -13.44 0.48 -9.46
C LEU A 271 -14.86 0.31 -10.01
N LEU A 272 -15.18 -0.87 -10.54
CA LEU A 272 -16.53 -1.17 -10.99
C LEU A 272 -17.54 -1.05 -9.84
N LEU A 273 -17.16 -1.50 -8.64
CA LEU A 273 -17.98 -1.38 -7.45
C LEU A 273 -18.23 0.09 -7.09
N MET A 274 -17.16 0.92 -7.07
CA MET A 274 -17.30 2.37 -6.85
C MET A 274 -18.22 3.02 -7.89
N MET A 275 -17.97 2.76 -9.18
CA MET A 275 -18.76 3.34 -10.27
C MET A 275 -20.22 2.88 -10.22
N THR A 276 -20.46 1.62 -9.89
CA THR A 276 -21.82 1.07 -9.72
C THR A 276 -22.53 1.79 -8.58
N GLY A 277 -21.87 1.99 -7.45
CA GLY A 277 -22.44 2.74 -6.33
C GLY A 277 -22.85 4.16 -6.73
N TYR A 278 -21.99 4.90 -7.42
CA TYR A 278 -22.30 6.25 -7.90
C TYR A 278 -23.46 6.27 -8.90
N LEU A 279 -23.46 5.34 -9.85
CA LEU A 279 -24.47 5.31 -10.92
C LEU A 279 -25.85 4.90 -10.41
N PHE A 280 -25.89 3.91 -9.52
CA PHE A 280 -27.15 3.34 -9.04
C PHE A 280 -27.65 3.96 -7.73
N MET A 281 -26.91 4.89 -7.12
CA MET A 281 -27.32 5.59 -5.90
C MET A 281 -28.77 6.11 -5.98
N PRO A 282 -29.19 6.86 -7.02
CA PRO A 282 -30.56 7.36 -7.11
C PRO A 282 -31.63 6.27 -7.26
N VAL A 283 -31.25 5.11 -7.80
CA VAL A 283 -32.15 3.99 -8.05
C VAL A 283 -32.29 3.09 -6.82
N LEU A 284 -31.23 2.95 -6.03
CA LEU A 284 -31.18 2.04 -4.88
C LEU A 284 -31.74 2.66 -3.60
N GLU A 285 -31.61 3.96 -3.44
CA GLU A 285 -32.04 4.70 -2.26
C GLU A 285 -33.55 4.50 -1.94
N PRO A 286 -34.49 4.54 -2.91
CA PRO A 286 -35.90 4.29 -2.66
C PRO A 286 -36.19 2.88 -2.14
N TYR A 287 -35.29 1.92 -2.35
CA TYR A 287 -35.40 0.55 -1.87
C TYR A 287 -34.68 0.30 -0.55
N GLY A 288 -34.16 1.36 0.09
CA GLY A 288 -33.44 1.29 1.36
C GLY A 288 -32.06 0.66 1.26
N VAL A 289 -31.50 0.59 0.05
CA VAL A 289 -30.10 0.15 -0.16
C VAL A 289 -29.21 1.39 -0.27
N PRO A 290 -28.31 1.66 0.70
CA PRO A 290 -27.47 2.81 0.67
C PRO A 290 -26.41 2.68 -0.42
N GLY A 291 -26.54 3.43 -1.51
CA GLY A 291 -25.62 3.43 -2.66
C GLY A 291 -24.20 3.86 -2.29
N ASP A 292 -24.08 4.74 -1.30
CA ASP A 292 -22.84 5.17 -0.68
C ASP A 292 -22.04 4.02 -0.05
N SER A 293 -22.71 3.01 0.52
CA SER A 293 -22.06 1.79 1.03
C SER A 293 -21.29 1.03 -0.05
N ILE A 294 -21.85 1.00 -1.26
CA ILE A 294 -21.22 0.34 -2.40
C ILE A 294 -19.98 1.11 -2.84
N VAL A 295 -20.07 2.45 -2.90
CA VAL A 295 -18.93 3.32 -3.22
C VAL A 295 -17.82 3.14 -2.20
N LEU A 296 -18.16 3.22 -0.90
CA LEU A 296 -17.19 3.12 0.18
C LEU A 296 -16.54 1.73 0.26
N ALA A 297 -17.32 0.66 0.07
CA ALA A 297 -16.76 -0.69 0.01
C ALA A 297 -15.77 -0.83 -1.18
N GLY A 298 -16.11 -0.26 -2.33
CA GLY A 298 -15.23 -0.20 -3.50
C GLY A 298 -13.96 0.62 -3.21
N TYR A 299 -14.07 1.77 -2.57
CA TYR A 299 -12.94 2.62 -2.19
C TYR A 299 -12.00 1.95 -1.19
N LEU A 300 -12.53 1.33 -0.15
CA LEU A 300 -11.74 0.60 0.83
C LEU A 300 -11.08 -0.64 0.20
N GLY A 301 -11.78 -1.34 -0.68
CA GLY A 301 -11.21 -2.43 -1.48
C GLY A 301 -10.10 -1.95 -2.41
N LEU A 302 -10.28 -0.81 -3.06
CA LEU A 302 -9.27 -0.17 -3.90
C LEU A 302 -8.05 0.24 -3.06
N SER A 303 -8.23 0.77 -1.86
CA SER A 303 -7.14 1.12 -0.96
C SER A 303 -6.28 -0.09 -0.61
N ALA A 304 -6.87 -1.27 -0.40
CA ALA A 304 -6.14 -2.53 -0.19
C ALA A 304 -5.32 -2.93 -1.44
N VAL A 305 -5.85 -2.72 -2.64
CA VAL A 305 -5.11 -2.95 -3.89
C VAL A 305 -3.96 -1.97 -4.04
N LEU A 306 -4.17 -0.69 -3.72
CA LEU A 306 -3.13 0.35 -3.77
C LEU A 306 -1.97 0.05 -2.81
N VAL A 307 -2.22 -0.51 -1.62
CA VAL A 307 -1.17 -1.04 -0.73
C VAL A 307 -0.24 -1.99 -1.50
N SER A 308 -0.82 -2.97 -2.19
CA SER A 308 -0.07 -3.97 -2.95
C SER A 308 0.72 -3.33 -4.11
N LEU A 309 0.12 -2.34 -4.78
CA LEU A 309 0.78 -1.60 -5.87
C LEU A 309 1.93 -0.73 -5.36
N PHE A 310 1.78 -0.06 -4.22
CA PHE A 310 2.86 0.76 -3.65
C PHE A 310 4.05 -0.08 -3.20
N VAL A 311 3.79 -1.28 -2.64
CA VAL A 311 4.84 -2.26 -2.32
C VAL A 311 5.52 -2.76 -3.59
N LEU A 312 4.77 -3.08 -4.64
CA LEU A 312 5.31 -3.48 -5.93
C LEU A 312 6.18 -2.39 -6.55
N MET A 313 5.72 -1.14 -6.53
CA MET A 313 6.47 0.01 -7.01
C MET A 313 7.81 0.19 -6.29
N ALA A 314 7.85 -0.04 -4.97
CA ALA A 314 9.09 0.01 -4.20
C ALA A 314 10.11 -1.01 -4.73
N LYS A 315 9.68 -2.24 -4.97
CA LYS A 315 10.53 -3.31 -5.52
C LYS A 315 11.06 -2.96 -6.91
N LEU A 316 10.19 -2.48 -7.79
CA LEU A 316 10.57 -2.15 -9.17
C LEU A 316 11.48 -0.92 -9.29
N THR A 317 11.31 0.06 -8.41
CA THR A 317 12.14 1.27 -8.39
C THR A 317 13.41 1.13 -7.56
N GLY A 318 13.51 0.07 -6.74
CA GLY A 318 14.62 -0.11 -5.78
C GLY A 318 14.65 0.94 -4.66
N MET A 319 13.56 1.65 -4.50
CA MET A 319 13.41 2.61 -3.39
C MET A 319 13.08 1.85 -2.11
N ASP A 320 13.43 2.41 -0.96
CA ASP A 320 12.92 1.91 0.33
C ASP A 320 11.40 1.82 0.26
N ALA A 321 10.86 0.66 0.61
CA ALA A 321 9.43 0.40 0.56
C ALA A 321 8.63 1.42 1.39
N ALA A 322 9.18 1.88 2.52
CA ALA A 322 8.58 2.94 3.31
C ALA A 322 8.41 4.25 2.52
N LEU A 323 9.36 4.61 1.62
CA LEU A 323 9.26 5.84 0.81
C LEU A 323 8.20 5.75 -0.28
N SER A 324 8.17 4.62 -1.01
CA SER A 324 7.17 4.39 -2.04
C SER A 324 5.77 4.39 -1.43
N PHE A 325 5.63 3.71 -0.32
CA PHE A 325 4.41 3.60 0.46
C PHE A 325 3.95 4.96 0.99
N SER A 326 4.87 5.71 1.61
CA SER A 326 4.59 7.07 2.10
C SER A 326 4.13 8.01 0.98
N ARG A 327 4.74 7.91 -0.21
CA ARG A 327 4.33 8.71 -1.36
C ARG A 327 2.92 8.38 -1.82
N GLY A 328 2.60 7.09 -1.92
CA GLY A 328 1.29 6.62 -2.37
C GLY A 328 0.18 7.02 -1.41
N PHE A 329 0.36 6.74 -0.12
CA PHE A 329 -0.64 7.06 0.90
C PHE A 329 -0.75 8.56 1.18
N ALA A 330 0.33 9.34 1.12
CA ALA A 330 0.23 10.79 1.22
C ALA A 330 -0.67 11.36 0.11
N SER A 331 -0.54 10.87 -1.12
CA SER A 331 -1.40 11.31 -2.23
C SER A 331 -2.85 10.86 -2.07
N LEU A 332 -3.09 9.64 -1.58
CA LEU A 332 -4.43 9.13 -1.32
C LEU A 332 -5.13 9.96 -0.22
N TYR A 333 -4.46 10.18 0.92
CA TYR A 333 -5.01 10.93 2.04
C TYR A 333 -5.19 12.42 1.76
N LEU A 334 -4.31 13.03 0.94
CA LEU A 334 -4.54 14.40 0.46
C LEU A 334 -5.78 14.48 -0.44
N GLY A 335 -5.98 13.48 -1.29
CA GLY A 335 -7.20 13.38 -2.10
C GLY A 335 -8.44 13.24 -1.22
N GLU A 336 -8.42 12.31 -0.27
CA GLU A 336 -9.51 12.03 0.67
C GLU A 336 -9.85 13.25 1.53
N ALA A 337 -8.84 13.91 2.10
CA ALA A 337 -9.01 15.16 2.82
C ALA A 337 -9.62 16.28 1.93
N GLY A 338 -9.16 16.35 0.67
CA GLY A 338 -9.74 17.26 -0.33
C GLY A 338 -11.20 16.95 -0.63
N GLY A 339 -11.54 15.67 -0.73
CA GLY A 339 -12.93 15.19 -0.91
C GLY A 339 -13.83 15.54 0.26
N LEU A 340 -13.37 15.27 1.49
CA LEU A 340 -14.05 15.64 2.73
C LEU A 340 -14.27 17.16 2.82
N ALA A 341 -13.24 17.96 2.53
CA ALA A 341 -13.37 19.41 2.54
C ALA A 341 -14.37 19.89 1.49
N LEU A 342 -14.30 19.36 0.27
CA LEU A 342 -15.23 19.69 -0.81
C LEU A 342 -16.66 19.28 -0.48
N GLY A 343 -16.87 18.10 0.08
CA GLY A 343 -18.18 17.62 0.51
C GLY A 343 -18.82 18.54 1.55
N ASN A 344 -18.05 18.93 2.57
CA ASN A 344 -18.52 19.90 3.56
C ASN A 344 -18.87 21.27 2.95
N VAL A 345 -18.07 21.80 2.01
CA VAL A 345 -18.36 23.06 1.31
C VAL A 345 -19.64 22.95 0.48
N LEU A 346 -19.84 21.84 -0.21
CA LEU A 346 -21.03 21.61 -1.01
C LEU A 346 -22.30 21.48 -0.15
N GLN A 347 -22.19 20.82 1.01
CA GLN A 347 -23.28 20.70 1.98
C GLN A 347 -23.71 22.08 2.52
N VAL A 348 -22.74 22.95 2.81
CA VAL A 348 -23.01 24.33 3.20
C VAL A 348 -23.66 25.15 2.07
N ALA A 349 -23.22 24.94 0.83
CA ALA A 349 -23.72 25.68 -0.34
C ALA A 349 -25.13 25.26 -0.79
N SER A 350 -25.58 24.05 -0.42
CA SER A 350 -26.89 23.52 -0.81
C SER A 350 -27.64 22.87 0.35
N PRO A 351 -28.22 23.67 1.26
CA PRO A 351 -28.98 23.15 2.40
C PRO A 351 -30.27 22.40 2.01
N SER A 352 -30.76 22.56 0.78
CA SER A 352 -32.03 21.99 0.29
C SER A 352 -32.00 20.51 -0.09
N GLY A 353 -30.83 19.84 0.01
CA GLY A 353 -30.73 18.40 -0.22
C GLY A 353 -30.79 17.94 -1.70
N ASP A 354 -30.94 18.86 -2.67
CA ASP A 354 -31.10 18.51 -4.09
C ASP A 354 -29.78 18.22 -4.84
N MET A 355 -28.62 18.44 -4.21
CA MET A 355 -27.30 18.26 -4.84
C MET A 355 -26.63 16.89 -4.74
N PRO A 356 -27.06 15.91 -3.90
CA PRO A 356 -26.28 14.70 -3.69
C PRO A 356 -26.02 13.92 -4.98
N PHE A 357 -27.01 13.81 -5.85
CA PHE A 357 -26.88 13.03 -7.09
C PHE A 357 -25.96 13.69 -8.14
N GLY A 358 -25.98 15.04 -8.24
CA GLY A 358 -25.06 15.76 -9.12
C GLY A 358 -23.62 15.58 -8.71
N VAL A 359 -23.36 15.70 -7.42
CA VAL A 359 -22.03 15.54 -6.83
C VAL A 359 -21.54 14.07 -6.98
N ALA A 360 -22.39 13.10 -6.65
CA ALA A 360 -22.10 11.68 -6.85
C ALA A 360 -21.79 11.37 -8.32
N SER A 361 -22.56 11.93 -9.26
CA SER A 361 -22.30 11.79 -10.68
C SER A 361 -20.95 12.37 -11.08
N CYS A 362 -20.59 13.56 -10.62
CA CYS A 362 -19.28 14.18 -10.88
C CYS A 362 -18.14 13.34 -10.29
N ALA A 363 -18.28 12.79 -9.09
CA ALA A 363 -17.31 11.91 -8.48
C ALA A 363 -17.17 10.58 -9.25
N GLY A 364 -18.29 10.04 -9.73
CA GLY A 364 -18.31 8.87 -10.60
C GLY A 364 -17.56 9.12 -11.93
N PHE A 365 -17.81 10.28 -12.58
CA PHE A 365 -17.08 10.68 -13.77
C PHE A 365 -15.58 10.90 -13.50
N ALA A 366 -15.22 11.53 -12.38
CA ALA A 366 -13.81 11.69 -12.01
C ALA A 366 -13.12 10.33 -11.80
N THR A 367 -13.80 9.39 -11.15
CA THR A 367 -13.31 8.02 -10.96
C THR A 367 -13.14 7.29 -12.29
N LEU A 368 -14.11 7.41 -13.20
CA LEU A 368 -14.03 6.86 -14.55
C LEU A 368 -12.89 7.48 -15.36
N PHE A 369 -12.73 8.80 -15.29
CA PHE A 369 -11.61 9.50 -15.92
C PHE A 369 -10.26 9.01 -15.39
N ALA A 370 -10.12 8.87 -14.07
CA ALA A 370 -8.90 8.34 -13.45
C ALA A 370 -8.60 6.92 -13.94
N TYR A 371 -9.61 6.07 -14.06
CA TYR A 371 -9.46 4.70 -14.57
C TYR A 371 -9.04 4.68 -16.04
N LEU A 372 -9.63 5.51 -16.88
CA LEU A 372 -9.36 5.48 -18.33
C LEU A 372 -8.06 6.18 -18.73
N PHE A 373 -7.65 7.23 -17.99
CA PHE A 373 -6.56 8.12 -18.43
C PHE A 373 -5.40 8.21 -17.44
N LEU A 374 -5.63 8.16 -16.14
CA LEU A 374 -4.56 8.35 -15.16
C LEU A 374 -3.88 7.03 -14.81
N PHE A 375 -4.62 6.02 -14.39
CA PHE A 375 -4.07 4.72 -14.06
C PHE A 375 -4.93 3.63 -14.69
N THR A 376 -4.53 3.24 -15.88
CA THR A 376 -5.28 2.30 -16.72
C THR A 376 -4.99 0.84 -16.35
N GLU A 377 -5.88 -0.05 -16.76
CA GLU A 377 -5.65 -1.50 -16.67
C GLU A 377 -4.36 -1.91 -17.41
N GLY A 378 -4.06 -1.25 -18.53
CA GLY A 378 -2.81 -1.47 -19.27
C GLY A 378 -1.57 -1.10 -18.48
N ASP A 379 -1.60 0.02 -17.72
CA ASP A 379 -0.50 0.40 -16.82
C ASP A 379 -0.30 -0.64 -15.70
N CYS A 380 -1.38 -1.18 -15.15
CA CYS A 380 -1.34 -2.23 -14.13
C CYS A 380 -0.77 -3.55 -14.71
N LEU A 381 -1.18 -3.94 -15.92
CA LEU A 381 -0.63 -5.09 -16.63
C LEU A 381 0.86 -4.90 -16.93
N ALA A 382 1.27 -3.74 -17.41
CA ALA A 382 2.68 -3.44 -17.68
C ALA A 382 3.54 -3.59 -16.42
N LEU A 383 3.08 -3.08 -15.27
CA LEU A 383 3.75 -3.26 -13.99
C LEU A 383 3.85 -4.73 -13.60
N SER A 384 2.79 -5.49 -13.78
CA SER A 384 2.76 -6.91 -13.48
C SER A 384 3.75 -7.70 -14.33
N HIS A 385 3.90 -7.35 -15.60
CA HIS A 385 4.88 -7.94 -16.51
C HIS A 385 6.31 -7.64 -16.09
N ILE A 386 6.60 -6.36 -15.77
CA ILE A 386 7.93 -5.94 -15.31
C ILE A 386 8.29 -6.67 -14.01
N ALA A 387 7.34 -6.76 -13.07
CA ALA A 387 7.53 -7.49 -11.81
C ALA A 387 7.84 -8.97 -12.05
N LYS A 388 7.07 -9.64 -12.89
CA LYS A 388 7.26 -11.04 -13.22
C LYS A 388 8.64 -11.32 -13.84
N GLN A 389 9.12 -10.43 -14.71
CA GLN A 389 10.45 -10.54 -15.27
C GLN A 389 11.55 -10.38 -14.22
N ALA A 390 11.37 -9.41 -13.30
CA ALA A 390 12.32 -9.18 -12.21
C ALA A 390 12.39 -10.38 -11.25
N ASP A 391 11.24 -10.89 -10.81
CA ASP A 391 11.17 -12.05 -9.89
C ASP A 391 11.81 -13.31 -10.49
N ARG A 392 11.52 -13.61 -11.77
CA ARG A 392 12.10 -14.78 -12.47
C ARG A 392 13.62 -14.72 -12.55
N PHE A 393 14.14 -13.56 -12.86
CA PHE A 393 15.57 -13.38 -12.95
C PHE A 393 16.23 -13.54 -11.56
N GLU A 394 15.60 -13.00 -10.52
CA GLU A 394 16.07 -13.16 -9.15
C GLU A 394 16.07 -14.62 -8.73
N ASP A 395 15.00 -15.35 -9.05
CA ASP A 395 14.91 -16.79 -8.78
C ASP A 395 16.00 -17.57 -9.54
N ALA A 396 16.24 -17.25 -10.82
CA ALA A 396 17.31 -17.87 -11.59
C ALA A 396 18.70 -17.61 -10.98
N CYS A 397 18.96 -16.37 -10.54
CA CYS A 397 20.20 -16.03 -9.83
C CYS A 397 20.34 -16.82 -8.52
N ARG A 398 19.26 -16.97 -7.77
CA ARG A 398 19.23 -17.72 -6.50
C ARG A 398 19.49 -19.22 -6.73
N VAL A 399 18.85 -19.80 -7.75
CA VAL A 399 19.07 -21.20 -8.15
C VAL A 399 20.53 -21.43 -8.56
N ILE A 400 21.09 -20.56 -9.39
CA ILE A 400 22.50 -20.65 -9.81
C ILE A 400 23.42 -20.53 -8.59
N ALA A 401 23.19 -19.54 -7.73
CA ALA A 401 24.00 -19.33 -6.53
C ALA A 401 24.00 -20.55 -5.60
N SER A 402 22.83 -21.16 -5.39
CA SER A 402 22.67 -22.37 -4.58
C SER A 402 23.31 -23.62 -5.26
N LYS A 403 22.99 -23.83 -6.53
CA LYS A 403 23.45 -25.00 -7.31
C LYS A 403 24.99 -25.08 -7.41
N PHE A 404 25.62 -23.93 -7.63
CA PHE A 404 27.07 -23.80 -7.79
C PHE A 404 27.79 -23.34 -6.54
N LYS A 405 27.11 -23.25 -5.38
CA LYS A 405 27.66 -22.86 -4.08
C LYS A 405 28.49 -21.59 -4.15
N LEU A 406 27.88 -20.53 -4.74
CA LEU A 406 28.52 -19.22 -4.83
C LEU A 406 28.61 -18.57 -3.44
N SER A 407 29.73 -17.87 -3.18
CA SER A 407 29.85 -17.08 -1.97
C SER A 407 28.93 -15.86 -2.01
N LYS A 408 28.70 -15.18 -0.87
CA LYS A 408 27.87 -13.97 -0.77
C LYS A 408 28.28 -12.92 -1.82
N ARG A 409 29.60 -12.61 -1.92
CA ARG A 409 30.12 -11.64 -2.91
C ARG A 409 29.98 -12.10 -4.35
N GLU A 410 30.13 -13.39 -4.62
CA GLU A 410 29.90 -13.94 -5.95
C GLU A 410 28.40 -13.87 -6.33
N SER A 411 27.51 -14.09 -5.37
CA SER A 411 26.05 -13.94 -5.56
C SER A 411 25.63 -12.51 -5.83
N GLU A 412 26.32 -11.49 -5.28
CA GLU A 412 26.09 -10.08 -5.55
C GLU A 412 26.57 -9.67 -6.96
N ILE A 413 27.66 -10.27 -7.45
CA ILE A 413 28.25 -9.99 -8.76
C ILE A 413 27.48 -10.72 -9.89
N LEU A 414 26.96 -11.92 -9.62
CA LEU A 414 26.28 -12.76 -10.60
C LEU A 414 25.17 -12.02 -11.38
N PRO A 415 24.22 -11.34 -10.73
CA PRO A 415 23.16 -10.62 -11.44
C PRO A 415 23.69 -9.57 -12.41
N LEU A 416 24.75 -8.87 -12.03
CA LEU A 416 25.39 -7.84 -12.87
C LEU A 416 26.10 -8.44 -14.07
N ALA A 417 26.77 -9.59 -13.85
CA ALA A 417 27.45 -10.33 -14.90
C ALA A 417 26.45 -10.89 -15.92
N LEU A 418 25.36 -11.51 -15.47
CA LEU A 418 24.29 -12.04 -16.32
C LEU A 418 23.64 -10.96 -17.19
N ARG A 419 23.68 -9.70 -16.73
CA ARG A 419 23.15 -8.56 -17.49
C ARG A 419 24.13 -7.88 -18.43
N GLY A 420 25.25 -8.47 -18.65
CA GLY A 420 26.23 -7.90 -19.56
C GLY A 420 26.91 -6.61 -19.05
N ARG A 421 26.91 -6.30 -17.72
CA ARG A 421 27.56 -5.10 -17.17
C ARG A 421 29.09 -5.22 -17.30
N THR A 422 29.77 -4.18 -17.77
CA THR A 422 31.25 -4.18 -17.82
C THR A 422 31.86 -4.28 -16.44
N GLY A 423 33.07 -4.84 -16.31
CA GLY A 423 33.79 -4.94 -15.03
C GLY A 423 33.95 -3.60 -14.32
N GLU A 424 34.19 -2.52 -15.08
CA GLU A 424 34.26 -1.17 -14.53
C GLU A 424 32.93 -0.69 -13.95
N ARG A 425 31.85 -0.99 -14.62
CA ARG A 425 30.52 -0.61 -14.15
C ARG A 425 30.08 -1.45 -12.94
N MET A 426 30.43 -2.75 -12.91
CA MET A 426 30.22 -3.59 -11.72
C MET A 426 31.04 -3.09 -10.53
N ALA A 427 32.30 -2.73 -10.77
CA ALA A 427 33.19 -2.15 -9.76
C ALA A 427 32.62 -0.85 -9.16
N ALA A 428 32.10 0.03 -10.03
CA ALA A 428 31.46 1.29 -9.61
C ALA A 428 30.14 1.03 -8.85
N GLU A 429 29.33 0.07 -9.30
CA GLU A 429 28.05 -0.27 -8.68
C GLU A 429 28.21 -0.96 -7.31
N LEU A 430 29.23 -1.82 -7.16
CA LEU A 430 29.51 -2.56 -5.93
C LEU A 430 30.54 -1.89 -5.02
N PHE A 431 31.13 -0.76 -5.48
CA PHE A 431 32.12 0.04 -4.75
C PHE A 431 33.38 -0.73 -4.36
N ILE A 432 33.84 -1.58 -5.25
CA ILE A 432 35.08 -2.34 -5.14
C ILE A 432 36.00 -2.05 -6.33
N ALA A 433 37.26 -2.47 -6.24
CA ALA A 433 38.18 -2.32 -7.35
C ALA A 433 37.81 -3.23 -8.52
N LYS A 434 38.07 -2.79 -9.75
CA LYS A 434 37.85 -3.63 -10.97
C LYS A 434 38.57 -4.97 -10.88
N SER A 435 39.80 -4.98 -10.37
CA SER A 435 40.59 -6.19 -10.16
C SER A 435 39.92 -7.19 -9.22
N THR A 436 39.17 -6.70 -8.21
CA THR A 436 38.39 -7.52 -7.30
C THR A 436 37.20 -8.14 -8.03
N VAL A 437 36.48 -7.36 -8.86
CA VAL A 437 35.40 -7.87 -9.70
C VAL A 437 35.90 -8.96 -10.64
N ASP A 438 37.02 -8.74 -11.33
CA ASP A 438 37.61 -9.70 -12.27
C ASP A 438 38.01 -11.00 -11.55
N THR A 439 38.51 -10.90 -10.32
CA THR A 439 38.84 -12.07 -9.49
C THR A 439 37.57 -12.88 -9.14
N HIS A 440 36.49 -12.20 -8.72
CA HIS A 440 35.23 -12.89 -8.42
C HIS A 440 34.58 -13.47 -9.68
N LEU A 441 34.60 -12.76 -10.81
CA LEU A 441 34.08 -13.32 -12.07
C LEU A 441 34.82 -14.60 -12.48
N ARG A 442 36.12 -14.62 -12.35
CA ARG A 442 36.92 -15.81 -12.64
C ARG A 442 36.54 -17.02 -11.76
N ARG A 443 36.27 -16.75 -10.47
CA ARG A 443 35.75 -17.74 -9.54
C ARG A 443 34.35 -18.25 -9.89
N ILE A 444 33.44 -17.29 -10.27
CA ILE A 444 32.10 -17.65 -10.74
C ILE A 444 32.18 -18.54 -11.99
N TYR A 445 33.02 -18.18 -12.98
CA TYR A 445 33.18 -18.97 -14.18
C TYR A 445 33.68 -20.39 -13.85
N GLY A 446 34.70 -20.50 -12.99
CA GLY A 446 35.21 -21.83 -12.55
C GLY A 446 34.18 -22.67 -11.80
N LYS A 447 33.37 -22.06 -10.93
CA LYS A 447 32.33 -22.76 -10.20
C LYS A 447 31.15 -23.18 -11.09
N CYS A 448 30.75 -22.31 -12.03
CA CYS A 448 29.66 -22.61 -12.96
C CYS A 448 30.07 -23.49 -14.15
N GLY A 449 31.38 -23.79 -14.30
CA GLY A 449 31.89 -24.59 -15.42
C GLY A 449 31.74 -23.88 -16.77
N VAL A 450 31.82 -22.55 -16.78
CA VAL A 450 31.74 -21.71 -17.99
C VAL A 450 33.06 -20.98 -18.21
N HIS A 451 33.39 -20.71 -19.48
CA HIS A 451 34.68 -20.13 -19.85
C HIS A 451 34.55 -18.68 -20.38
N SER A 452 33.34 -18.23 -20.63
CA SER A 452 33.05 -16.90 -21.14
C SER A 452 31.85 -16.29 -20.46
N ARG A 453 31.78 -14.96 -20.59
CA ARG A 453 30.65 -14.21 -20.10
C ARG A 453 29.35 -14.58 -20.82
N GLN A 454 29.44 -14.83 -22.13
CA GLN A 454 28.28 -15.24 -22.92
C GLN A 454 27.74 -16.58 -22.44
N GLU A 455 28.61 -17.56 -22.19
CA GLU A 455 28.21 -18.86 -21.63
C GLU A 455 27.53 -18.70 -20.26
N LEU A 456 27.99 -17.75 -19.42
CA LEU A 456 27.34 -17.46 -18.14
C LEU A 456 25.93 -16.89 -18.34
N ILE A 457 25.76 -15.98 -19.33
CA ILE A 457 24.45 -15.40 -19.69
C ILE A 457 23.53 -16.51 -20.22
N ASP A 458 24.02 -17.36 -21.10
CA ASP A 458 23.26 -18.49 -21.64
C ASP A 458 22.85 -19.50 -20.56
N LEU A 459 23.70 -19.70 -19.53
CA LEU A 459 23.37 -20.49 -18.34
C LEU A 459 22.21 -19.82 -17.56
N GLY A 460 22.27 -18.51 -17.37
CA GLY A 460 21.21 -17.73 -16.70
C GLY A 460 19.88 -17.83 -17.43
N GLU A 461 19.91 -17.74 -18.76
CA GLU A 461 18.70 -17.87 -19.59
C GLU A 461 18.13 -19.29 -19.53
N ARG A 462 18.98 -20.32 -19.60
CA ARG A 462 18.54 -21.72 -19.45
C ARG A 462 17.90 -22.02 -18.12
N GLU A 463 18.49 -21.58 -16.99
CA GLU A 463 17.89 -21.76 -15.67
C GLU A 463 16.58 -20.96 -15.51
N SER A 464 16.49 -19.77 -16.10
CA SER A 464 15.24 -18.98 -16.16
C SER A 464 14.15 -19.67 -16.98
N GLN A 465 14.49 -20.33 -18.09
CA GLN A 465 13.57 -21.12 -18.92
C GLN A 465 13.17 -22.44 -18.23
N ALA A 466 14.11 -23.10 -17.56
CA ALA A 466 13.83 -24.33 -16.81
C ALA A 466 12.84 -24.08 -15.65
N LEU A 467 12.89 -22.90 -15.03
CA LEU A 467 11.89 -22.48 -14.04
C LEU A 467 10.48 -22.27 -14.65
N LEU A 468 10.39 -22.04 -15.96
CA LEU A 468 9.10 -22.01 -16.67
C LEU A 468 8.57 -23.43 -16.93
N SER A 469 9.41 -24.33 -17.43
CA SER A 469 9.01 -25.71 -17.80
C SER A 469 8.81 -26.61 -16.57
N GLY A 470 9.58 -26.44 -15.51
CA GLY A 470 9.44 -27.22 -14.27
C GLY A 470 8.21 -26.84 -13.42
N LYS A 471 7.49 -25.76 -13.76
CA LYS A 471 6.22 -25.37 -13.14
C LYS A 471 4.99 -25.83 -13.94
N GLU A 472 5.18 -26.40 -15.12
CA GLU A 472 4.10 -26.97 -15.95
C GLU A 472 3.95 -28.49 -15.80
N SER A 473 4.82 -29.15 -15.05
CA SER A 473 4.75 -30.56 -14.69
C SER A 473 4.41 -30.73 -13.20
#